data_200f21e780be7c6df27551c0e42d2564
#
_entry.id   200f21e780be7c6df27551c0e42d2564
#
_cell.length_a   1.000
_cell.length_b   1.000
_cell.length_c   1.000
_cell.angle_alpha   90.00
_cell.angle_beta   90.00
_cell.angle_gamma   90.00
#
_symmetry.space_group_name_H-M   'P 1'
#
loop_
_entity.id
_entity.type
_entity.pdbx_description
1 polymer ?
#
loop_
_entity_poly.entity_id
_entity_poly.type
_entity_poly.pdbx_seq_one_letter_code
_entity_poly.pdbx_strand_id
1 'polypeptide(L)'
;MNSTRSQRRAAKAAAAAASINNSQSVAGAEFLLSMVETHWAGNGNGGKMESGLRAQQELEKIEQQIAHLESAPGQDAHTRREIHRLHERVNALRREISAHLGAWEKTELARHPQRPYTLDYIERIFTDWSEIHGDRGFADDPAIVCGMARFHGDEVLVIGHQKARDTKQKVYRNFGMTNPEGYRKALRAMKMAEKFGRPVFTFVDTPGAYPGLGAEERGQAEAIARNLREMVRLGIPIITTITGEGGSGGALAIAVADRVLMMENAIYSVISPEACAAIMWRDSTKKELAAQALKVTAKDLSELGCVDGIVEEPDGGAQNNHEDAAALLDVALQRHYSELKKMAVPELVASRYNKFRNMAQFFRVEA
;
A
#
# COMPACT_ATOMS: atom_id res chain seq x y z
N MET A 1 -5.79 44.12 16.27
CA MET A 1 -4.36 43.76 16.01
C MET A 1 -4.10 42.26 15.96
N ASN A 2 -5.05 41.41 15.57
CA ASN A 2 -4.87 39.92 15.55
C ASN A 2 -4.83 39.29 14.14
N SER A 3 -4.90 40.10 13.08
CA SER A 3 -4.92 39.58 11.68
C SER A 3 -3.54 39.27 11.09
N THR A 4 -2.49 39.92 11.58
CA THR A 4 -1.13 39.83 11.02
C THR A 4 -0.33 38.61 11.45
N ARG A 5 -0.67 37.97 12.56
CA ARG A 5 0.05 36.74 13.04
C ARG A 5 -0.42 35.48 12.31
N SER A 6 -1.70 35.38 11.98
CA SER A 6 -2.28 34.27 11.20
C SER A 6 -1.77 34.28 9.76
N GLN A 7 -1.73 35.45 9.13
CA GLN A 7 -1.22 35.61 7.76
C GLN A 7 0.28 35.32 7.64
N ARG A 8 1.10 35.68 8.65
CA ARG A 8 2.53 35.33 8.66
C ARG A 8 2.79 33.85 8.89
N ARG A 9 1.93 33.15 9.63
CA ARG A 9 2.03 31.69 9.77
C ARG A 9 1.63 30.95 8.49
N ALA A 10 0.57 31.42 7.81
CA ALA A 10 0.16 30.86 6.52
C ALA A 10 1.22 31.09 5.42
N ALA A 11 1.83 32.28 5.37
CA ALA A 11 2.91 32.59 4.44
C ALA A 11 4.18 31.76 4.69
N LYS A 12 4.51 31.46 5.97
CA LYS A 12 5.66 30.61 6.32
C LYS A 12 5.42 29.14 5.98
N ALA A 13 4.18 28.66 6.13
CA ALA A 13 3.78 27.32 5.72
C ALA A 13 3.77 27.16 4.19
N ALA A 14 3.30 28.20 3.46
CA ALA A 14 3.34 28.23 2.00
C ALA A 14 4.77 28.31 1.44
N ALA A 15 5.68 29.04 2.08
CA ALA A 15 7.08 29.12 1.68
C ALA A 15 7.83 27.80 1.96
N ALA A 16 7.52 27.09 3.06
CA ALA A 16 8.04 25.75 3.32
C ALA A 16 7.52 24.71 2.33
N ALA A 17 6.24 24.80 1.93
CA ALA A 17 5.67 23.94 0.90
C ALA A 17 6.24 24.20 -0.51
N ALA A 18 6.57 25.47 -0.84
CA ALA A 18 7.14 25.84 -2.13
C ALA A 18 8.62 25.38 -2.26
N SER A 19 9.37 25.28 -1.17
CA SER A 19 10.75 24.77 -1.20
C SER A 19 10.84 23.25 -1.41
N ILE A 20 9.74 22.53 -1.15
CA ILE A 20 9.63 21.08 -1.37
C ILE A 20 9.28 20.76 -2.84
N ASN A 21 8.65 21.71 -3.56
CA ASN A 21 8.11 21.45 -4.91
C ASN A 21 9.09 21.53 -6.07
N ASN A 22 10.33 22.02 -5.85
CA ASN A 22 11.31 22.17 -6.95
C ASN A 22 12.30 21.00 -7.08
N SER A 23 12.18 19.97 -6.21
CA SER A 23 13.06 18.80 -6.22
C SER A 23 12.38 17.50 -6.71
N GLN A 24 11.08 17.53 -7.04
CA GLN A 24 10.32 16.30 -7.27
C GLN A 24 10.25 15.81 -8.74
N SER A 25 10.69 16.58 -9.73
CA SER A 25 10.69 16.12 -11.14
C SER A 25 11.99 15.43 -11.58
N VAL A 26 13.08 15.55 -10.79
CA VAL A 26 14.34 14.83 -11.00
C VAL A 26 14.45 13.64 -10.02
N ALA A 27 13.54 13.56 -9.06
CA ALA A 27 13.61 12.70 -7.88
C ALA A 27 13.40 11.20 -8.12
N GLY A 28 12.90 10.78 -9.25
CA GLY A 28 12.68 9.34 -9.49
C GLY A 28 14.00 8.59 -9.74
N ALA A 29 14.86 9.13 -10.56
CA ALA A 29 16.18 8.54 -10.83
C ALA A 29 17.19 8.85 -9.71
N GLU A 30 17.19 10.08 -9.19
CA GLU A 30 18.04 10.46 -8.05
C GLU A 30 17.65 9.75 -6.76
N PHE A 31 16.36 9.42 -6.58
CA PHE A 31 15.88 8.66 -5.44
C PHE A 31 16.40 7.22 -5.44
N LEU A 32 16.41 6.55 -6.60
CA LEU A 32 17.03 5.23 -6.74
C LEU A 32 18.57 5.29 -6.60
N LEU A 33 19.21 6.32 -7.10
CA LEU A 33 20.66 6.55 -6.95
C LEU A 33 21.05 6.79 -5.48
N SER A 34 20.32 7.61 -4.75
CA SER A 34 20.61 7.88 -3.33
C SER A 34 20.42 6.64 -2.46
N MET A 35 19.50 5.74 -2.82
CA MET A 35 19.30 4.47 -2.13
C MET A 35 20.50 3.54 -2.24
N VAL A 36 21.15 3.50 -3.40
CA VAL A 36 22.26 2.58 -3.64
C VAL A 36 23.55 3.07 -3.02
N GLU A 37 23.85 4.36 -3.10
CA GLU A 37 25.12 4.91 -2.61
C GLU A 37 25.24 4.95 -1.08
N THR A 38 24.14 5.17 -0.36
CA THR A 38 24.19 5.35 1.10
C THR A 38 24.10 4.05 1.90
N HIS A 39 23.60 2.95 1.31
CA HIS A 39 23.15 1.79 2.08
C HIS A 39 24.01 0.55 2.00
N TRP A 40 24.86 0.47 1.01
CA TRP A 40 25.60 -0.75 0.72
C TRP A 40 26.99 -0.83 1.35
N ALA A 41 27.44 0.22 1.97
CA ALA A 41 28.80 0.29 2.57
C ALA A 41 28.95 -0.45 3.91
N GLY A 42 27.88 -0.98 4.53
CA GLY A 42 27.85 -1.39 5.94
C GLY A 42 27.74 -2.88 6.29
N ASN A 43 27.38 -3.77 5.37
CA ASN A 43 27.18 -5.18 5.73
C ASN A 43 27.92 -6.14 4.78
N GLY A 44 28.78 -6.99 5.34
CA GLY A 44 29.73 -7.93 4.76
C GLY A 44 29.28 -8.92 3.65
N ASN A 45 28.48 -8.47 2.69
CA ASN A 45 27.99 -9.25 1.56
C ASN A 45 28.51 -8.65 0.21
N GLY A 46 29.80 -8.37 0.14
CA GLY A 46 30.44 -7.63 -0.97
C GLY A 46 30.13 -8.15 -2.40
N GLY A 47 29.89 -9.44 -2.58
CA GLY A 47 29.61 -10.01 -3.91
C GLY A 47 28.20 -9.78 -4.44
N LYS A 48 27.19 -9.75 -3.59
CA LYS A 48 25.80 -9.45 -3.99
C LYS A 48 25.58 -7.95 -4.23
N MET A 49 26.35 -7.14 -3.59
CA MET A 49 26.41 -5.71 -3.65
C MET A 49 26.90 -5.21 -5.02
N GLU A 50 28.02 -5.76 -5.49
CA GLU A 50 28.54 -5.41 -6.81
C GLU A 50 27.58 -5.80 -7.95
N SER A 51 26.84 -6.91 -7.82
CA SER A 51 25.90 -7.34 -8.88
C SER A 51 24.70 -6.39 -8.99
N GLY A 52 24.10 -5.97 -7.87
CA GLY A 52 22.97 -5.04 -7.86
C GLY A 52 23.33 -3.64 -8.39
N LEU A 53 24.50 -3.11 -8.00
CA LEU A 53 24.98 -1.81 -8.50
C LEU A 53 25.29 -1.88 -10.02
N ARG A 54 25.87 -2.98 -10.48
CA ARG A 54 26.11 -3.21 -11.93
C ARG A 54 24.80 -3.31 -12.70
N ALA A 55 23.81 -4.06 -12.18
CA ALA A 55 22.49 -4.20 -12.80
C ALA A 55 21.78 -2.84 -12.92
N GLN A 56 21.91 -1.99 -11.93
CA GLN A 56 21.32 -0.65 -11.95
C GLN A 56 22.00 0.28 -12.94
N GLN A 57 23.33 0.31 -12.98
CA GLN A 57 24.08 1.09 -13.98
C GLN A 57 23.79 0.62 -15.41
N GLU A 58 23.60 -0.69 -15.60
CA GLU A 58 23.20 -1.25 -16.89
C GLU A 58 21.78 -0.84 -17.26
N LEU A 59 20.85 -0.86 -16.29
CA LEU A 59 19.46 -0.42 -16.46
C LEU A 59 19.38 1.04 -16.96
N GLU A 60 20.07 1.96 -16.30
CA GLU A 60 20.08 3.38 -16.69
C GLU A 60 20.62 3.59 -18.12
N LYS A 61 21.68 2.87 -18.47
CA LYS A 61 22.25 2.96 -19.84
C LYS A 61 21.26 2.46 -20.90
N ILE A 62 20.56 1.37 -20.61
CA ILE A 62 19.60 0.80 -21.55
C ILE A 62 18.36 1.70 -21.66
N GLU A 63 17.86 2.28 -20.58
CA GLU A 63 16.74 3.22 -20.62
C GLU A 63 17.09 4.48 -21.42
N GLN A 64 18.31 5.01 -21.30
CA GLN A 64 18.80 6.11 -22.12
C GLN A 64 18.90 5.72 -23.60
N GLN A 65 19.32 4.50 -23.91
CA GLN A 65 19.36 3.99 -25.29
C GLN A 65 17.96 3.86 -25.89
N ILE A 66 16.99 3.34 -25.13
CA ILE A 66 15.58 3.25 -25.56
C ILE A 66 15.05 4.66 -25.86
N ALA A 67 15.20 5.61 -24.95
CA ALA A 67 14.74 6.97 -25.13
C ALA A 67 15.36 7.65 -26.39
N HIS A 68 16.63 7.37 -26.65
CA HIS A 68 17.32 7.87 -27.87
C HIS A 68 16.72 7.23 -29.14
N LEU A 69 16.50 5.92 -29.16
CA LEU A 69 15.94 5.19 -30.30
C LEU A 69 14.48 5.59 -30.56
N GLU A 70 13.69 5.81 -29.50
CA GLU A 70 12.28 6.24 -29.60
C GLU A 70 12.15 7.68 -30.12
N SER A 71 13.11 8.56 -29.82
CA SER A 71 13.11 9.93 -30.29
C SER A 71 13.58 10.11 -31.74
N ALA A 72 14.14 9.06 -32.36
CA ALA A 72 14.65 9.12 -33.72
C ALA A 72 13.50 9.16 -34.76
N PRO A 73 13.52 10.08 -35.75
CA PRO A 73 12.51 10.13 -36.81
C PRO A 73 12.65 8.93 -37.74
N GLY A 74 11.55 8.25 -38.04
CA GLY A 74 11.50 7.18 -39.06
C GLY A 74 11.97 5.80 -38.56
N GLN A 75 11.34 5.28 -37.51
CA GLN A 75 11.63 3.94 -36.96
C GLN A 75 11.36 2.84 -38.00
N ASP A 76 12.42 2.22 -38.47
CA ASP A 76 12.34 1.04 -39.33
C ASP A 76 12.03 -0.24 -38.52
N ALA A 77 11.84 -1.37 -39.22
CA ALA A 77 11.54 -2.65 -38.58
C ALA A 77 12.73 -3.19 -37.76
N HIS A 78 13.96 -2.74 -38.01
CA HIS A 78 15.14 -3.11 -37.25
C HIS A 78 15.17 -2.37 -35.92
N THR A 79 14.97 -1.06 -35.93
CA THR A 79 14.91 -0.20 -34.73
C THR A 79 13.82 -0.66 -33.79
N ARG A 80 12.62 -1.03 -34.29
CA ARG A 80 11.54 -1.57 -33.45
C ARG A 80 11.88 -2.88 -32.76
N ARG A 81 12.59 -3.80 -33.46
CA ARG A 81 13.07 -5.06 -32.86
C ARG A 81 14.13 -4.81 -31.79
N GLU A 82 15.01 -3.85 -32.00
CA GLU A 82 16.05 -3.51 -31.02
C GLU A 82 15.43 -2.87 -29.77
N ILE A 83 14.48 -1.95 -29.93
CA ILE A 83 13.71 -1.38 -28.80
C ILE A 83 13.03 -2.51 -28.01
N HIS A 84 12.37 -3.45 -28.68
CA HIS A 84 11.73 -4.59 -28.00
C HIS A 84 12.72 -5.43 -27.20
N ARG A 85 13.88 -5.76 -27.77
CA ARG A 85 14.94 -6.50 -27.10
C ARG A 85 15.50 -5.75 -25.87
N LEU A 86 15.66 -4.44 -26.00
CA LEU A 86 16.11 -3.60 -24.89
C LEU A 86 15.08 -3.57 -23.76
N HIS A 87 13.78 -3.49 -24.06
CA HIS A 87 12.72 -3.61 -23.05
C HIS A 87 12.72 -4.97 -22.33
N GLU A 88 12.94 -6.07 -23.06
CA GLU A 88 13.09 -7.39 -22.42
C GLU A 88 14.29 -7.42 -21.45
N ARG A 89 15.41 -6.78 -21.85
CA ARG A 89 16.59 -6.69 -20.97
C ARG A 89 16.34 -5.80 -19.75
N VAL A 90 15.65 -4.67 -19.91
CA VAL A 90 15.20 -3.80 -18.80
C VAL A 90 14.37 -4.60 -17.80
N ASN A 91 13.41 -5.37 -18.27
CA ASN A 91 12.55 -6.19 -17.41
C ASN A 91 13.34 -7.27 -16.67
N ALA A 92 14.31 -7.91 -17.32
CA ALA A 92 15.20 -8.88 -16.66
C ALA A 92 16.05 -8.25 -15.56
N LEU A 93 16.63 -7.07 -15.81
CA LEU A 93 17.40 -6.32 -14.80
C LEU A 93 16.55 -5.84 -13.64
N ARG A 94 15.32 -5.36 -13.91
CA ARG A 94 14.36 -4.96 -12.88
C ARG A 94 13.98 -6.13 -11.97
N ARG A 95 13.80 -7.34 -12.52
CA ARG A 95 13.59 -8.56 -11.73
C ARG A 95 14.79 -8.89 -10.85
N GLU A 96 16.00 -8.82 -11.40
CA GLU A 96 17.23 -9.07 -10.65
C GLU A 96 17.39 -8.09 -9.49
N ILE A 97 17.15 -6.79 -9.72
CA ILE A 97 17.18 -5.76 -8.68
C ILE A 97 16.11 -6.05 -7.62
N SER A 98 14.86 -6.29 -8.03
CA SER A 98 13.73 -6.54 -7.12
C SER A 98 13.94 -7.76 -6.22
N ALA A 99 14.60 -8.81 -6.71
CA ALA A 99 14.91 -10.01 -5.93
C ALA A 99 15.88 -9.76 -4.76
N HIS A 100 16.62 -8.66 -4.79
CA HIS A 100 17.63 -8.30 -3.79
C HIS A 100 17.21 -7.16 -2.85
N LEU A 101 15.99 -6.62 -3.01
CA LEU A 101 15.50 -5.52 -2.17
C LEU A 101 15.33 -5.96 -0.71
N GLY A 102 15.93 -5.20 0.20
CA GLY A 102 15.76 -5.35 1.65
C GLY A 102 14.43 -4.77 2.15
N ALA A 103 14.20 -4.90 3.45
CA ALA A 103 12.96 -4.45 4.09
C ALA A 103 12.76 -2.93 4.02
N TRP A 104 13.87 -2.17 4.05
CA TRP A 104 13.80 -0.72 3.94
C TRP A 104 13.46 -0.27 2.52
N GLU A 105 14.13 -0.80 1.52
CA GLU A 105 13.85 -0.50 0.12
C GLU A 105 12.40 -0.86 -0.26
N LYS A 106 11.88 -1.99 0.22
CA LYS A 106 10.46 -2.33 0.07
C LYS A 106 9.56 -1.33 0.78
N THR A 107 9.95 -0.80 1.94
CA THR A 107 9.21 0.27 2.62
C THR A 107 9.12 1.52 1.76
N GLU A 108 10.20 1.91 1.11
CA GLU A 108 10.22 3.07 0.22
C GLU A 108 9.40 2.82 -1.05
N LEU A 109 9.46 1.62 -1.64
CA LEU A 109 8.61 1.25 -2.76
C LEU A 109 7.11 1.25 -2.40
N ALA A 110 6.74 0.76 -1.21
CA ALA A 110 5.36 0.81 -0.72
C ALA A 110 4.82 2.25 -0.63
N ARG A 111 5.69 3.22 -0.42
CA ARG A 111 5.41 4.66 -0.32
C ARG A 111 5.55 5.41 -1.64
N HIS A 112 5.97 4.73 -2.71
CA HIS A 112 6.28 5.40 -3.97
C HIS A 112 5.07 6.20 -4.50
N PRO A 113 5.23 7.49 -4.87
CA PRO A 113 4.11 8.37 -5.22
C PRO A 113 3.36 7.97 -6.49
N GLN A 114 4.00 7.19 -7.37
CA GLN A 114 3.37 6.64 -8.58
C GLN A 114 2.74 5.26 -8.36
N ARG A 115 2.80 4.70 -7.14
CA ARG A 115 2.13 3.44 -6.85
C ARG A 115 0.61 3.58 -7.04
N PRO A 116 -0.08 2.57 -7.62
CA PRO A 116 -1.53 2.65 -7.77
C PRO A 116 -2.22 2.71 -6.40
N TYR A 117 -3.19 3.61 -6.28
CA TYR A 117 -4.04 3.77 -5.10
C TYR A 117 -5.37 3.06 -5.30
N THR A 118 -6.23 3.06 -4.28
CA THR A 118 -7.50 2.35 -4.31
C THR A 118 -8.37 2.69 -5.53
N LEU A 119 -8.51 3.97 -5.88
CA LEU A 119 -9.30 4.37 -7.05
C LEU A 119 -8.70 3.89 -8.36
N ASP A 120 -7.36 3.81 -8.46
CA ASP A 120 -6.69 3.28 -9.65
C ASP A 120 -7.02 1.78 -9.85
N TYR A 121 -7.10 1.01 -8.77
CA TYR A 121 -7.53 -0.40 -8.80
C TYR A 121 -9.03 -0.54 -9.07
N ILE A 122 -9.87 0.32 -8.46
CA ILE A 122 -11.32 0.30 -8.70
C ILE A 122 -11.62 0.50 -10.17
N GLU A 123 -11.01 1.49 -10.82
CA GLU A 123 -11.22 1.80 -12.23
C GLU A 123 -10.87 0.64 -13.17
N ARG A 124 -9.88 -0.20 -12.80
CA ARG A 124 -9.35 -1.28 -13.64
C ARG A 124 -9.96 -2.65 -13.39
N ILE A 125 -10.37 -2.90 -12.15
CA ILE A 125 -10.82 -4.25 -11.71
C ILE A 125 -12.35 -4.32 -11.62
N PHE A 126 -13.01 -3.22 -11.28
CA PHE A 126 -14.44 -3.22 -10.99
C PHE A 126 -15.24 -2.39 -12.02
N THR A 127 -16.52 -2.73 -12.16
CA THR A 127 -17.47 -1.95 -12.98
C THR A 127 -18.59 -1.37 -12.12
N ASP A 128 -19.37 -0.46 -12.67
CA ASP A 128 -20.56 0.13 -12.03
C ASP A 128 -20.28 0.74 -10.63
N TRP A 129 -19.11 1.37 -10.46
CA TRP A 129 -18.71 1.99 -9.21
C TRP A 129 -19.66 3.13 -8.82
N SER A 130 -20.17 3.06 -7.60
CA SER A 130 -21.01 4.10 -6.98
C SER A 130 -20.55 4.39 -5.57
N GLU A 131 -19.94 5.55 -5.35
CA GLU A 131 -19.35 5.93 -4.06
C GLU A 131 -20.41 6.25 -3.01
N ILE A 132 -20.15 5.84 -1.77
CA ILE A 132 -20.98 6.08 -0.59
C ILE A 132 -20.25 7.07 0.31
N HIS A 133 -20.93 8.16 0.69
CA HIS A 133 -20.38 9.24 1.50
C HIS A 133 -20.97 9.31 2.90
N GLY A 134 -20.13 9.80 3.84
CA GLY A 134 -20.50 10.17 5.20
C GLY A 134 -20.81 9.01 6.15
N ASP A 135 -20.54 9.23 7.43
CA ASP A 135 -20.74 8.25 8.50
C ASP A 135 -22.17 8.24 9.07
N ARG A 136 -23.03 9.19 8.68
CA ARG A 136 -24.37 9.45 9.24
C ARG A 136 -24.33 9.85 10.72
N GLY A 137 -23.18 10.33 11.20
CA GLY A 137 -23.00 10.82 12.56
C GLY A 137 -22.40 12.20 12.61
N PHE A 138 -21.22 12.39 11.99
CA PHE A 138 -20.48 13.65 12.05
C PHE A 138 -20.18 14.23 10.66
N ALA A 139 -19.45 13.48 9.80
CA ALA A 139 -18.98 14.01 8.52
C ALA A 139 -18.68 12.88 7.51
N ASP A 140 -18.15 13.26 6.36
CA ASP A 140 -17.42 12.36 5.46
C ASP A 140 -15.93 12.49 5.68
N ASP A 141 -15.17 11.42 5.34
CA ASP A 141 -13.72 11.43 5.30
C ASP A 141 -13.22 10.93 3.95
N PRO A 142 -12.57 11.79 3.16
CA PRO A 142 -12.06 11.44 1.85
C PRO A 142 -10.80 10.55 1.89
N ALA A 143 -10.20 10.30 3.05
CA ALA A 143 -9.08 9.36 3.20
C ALA A 143 -9.51 7.89 3.05
N ILE A 144 -10.82 7.59 3.22
CA ILE A 144 -11.41 6.30 2.82
C ILE A 144 -12.42 6.54 1.70
N VAL A 145 -12.26 5.84 0.61
CA VAL A 145 -13.29 5.64 -0.43
C VAL A 145 -14.04 4.36 -0.14
N CYS A 146 -15.35 4.37 -0.36
CA CYS A 146 -16.18 3.21 -0.12
C CYS A 146 -17.40 3.27 -1.05
N GLY A 147 -17.77 2.16 -1.67
CA GLY A 147 -18.88 2.17 -2.63
C GLY A 147 -19.26 0.79 -3.12
N MET A 148 -20.43 0.73 -3.75
CA MET A 148 -20.89 -0.47 -4.44
C MET A 148 -20.28 -0.53 -5.83
N ALA A 149 -20.01 -1.77 -6.28
CA ALA A 149 -19.45 -2.04 -7.60
C ALA A 149 -19.88 -3.42 -8.08
N ARG A 150 -19.41 -3.82 -9.27
CA ARG A 150 -19.48 -5.20 -9.74
C ARG A 150 -18.07 -5.76 -9.92
N PHE A 151 -17.89 -6.99 -9.47
CA PHE A 151 -16.69 -7.78 -9.66
C PHE A 151 -17.04 -9.06 -10.41
N HIS A 152 -16.59 -9.23 -11.66
CA HIS A 152 -16.93 -10.34 -12.54
C HIS A 152 -18.45 -10.66 -12.58
N GLY A 153 -19.28 -9.61 -12.60
CA GLY A 153 -20.74 -9.70 -12.65
C GLY A 153 -21.44 -9.76 -11.29
N ASP A 154 -20.77 -10.09 -10.21
CA ASP A 154 -21.34 -10.09 -8.85
C ASP A 154 -21.35 -8.68 -8.25
N GLU A 155 -22.42 -8.33 -7.53
CA GLU A 155 -22.51 -7.07 -6.79
C GLU A 155 -21.69 -7.16 -5.50
N VAL A 156 -20.80 -6.21 -5.29
CA VAL A 156 -19.84 -6.21 -4.20
C VAL A 156 -19.73 -4.82 -3.53
N LEU A 157 -19.17 -4.79 -2.33
CA LEU A 157 -18.73 -3.55 -1.68
C LEU A 157 -17.22 -3.45 -1.79
N VAL A 158 -16.72 -2.30 -2.21
CA VAL A 158 -15.30 -1.98 -2.21
C VAL A 158 -15.02 -0.84 -1.24
N ILE A 159 -13.98 -0.99 -0.43
CA ILE A 159 -13.53 0.01 0.55
C ILE A 159 -12.01 0.13 0.44
N GLY A 160 -11.44 1.32 0.56
CA GLY A 160 -9.99 1.42 0.64
C GLY A 160 -9.47 2.77 1.08
N HIS A 161 -8.26 2.77 1.57
CA HIS A 161 -7.54 4.00 1.85
C HIS A 161 -7.16 4.68 0.55
N GLN A 162 -7.34 5.97 0.48
CA GLN A 162 -7.01 6.76 -0.70
C GLN A 162 -5.97 7.81 -0.36
N LYS A 163 -4.80 7.66 -0.94
CA LYS A 163 -3.76 8.69 -1.01
C LYS A 163 -3.94 9.55 -2.27
N ALA A 164 -2.99 10.42 -2.56
CA ALA A 164 -3.01 11.25 -3.75
C ALA A 164 -1.59 11.59 -4.23
N ARG A 165 -1.48 12.04 -5.51
CA ARG A 165 -0.19 12.38 -6.11
C ARG A 165 0.15 13.87 -5.96
N ASP A 166 -0.83 14.75 -6.17
CA ASP A 166 -0.63 16.19 -6.02
C ASP A 166 -0.86 16.70 -4.59
N THR A 167 -0.23 17.81 -4.23
CA THR A 167 -0.25 18.35 -2.86
C THR A 167 -1.64 18.73 -2.37
N LYS A 168 -2.50 19.29 -3.23
CA LYS A 168 -3.86 19.70 -2.88
C LYS A 168 -4.70 18.47 -2.50
N GLN A 169 -4.63 17.43 -3.33
CA GLN A 169 -5.33 16.17 -3.08
C GLN A 169 -4.74 15.42 -1.89
N LYS A 170 -3.41 15.46 -1.68
CA LYS A 170 -2.80 14.87 -0.47
C LYS A 170 -3.36 15.49 0.80
N VAL A 171 -3.47 16.81 0.86
CA VAL A 171 -4.06 17.52 2.01
C VAL A 171 -5.55 17.18 2.15
N TYR A 172 -6.31 17.18 1.06
CA TYR A 172 -7.73 16.83 1.05
C TYR A 172 -7.98 15.41 1.59
N ARG A 173 -7.11 14.45 1.27
CA ARG A 173 -7.21 13.06 1.71
C ARG A 173 -6.40 12.74 2.98
N ASN A 174 -6.03 13.76 3.75
CA ASN A 174 -5.22 13.61 4.97
C ASN A 174 -4.01 12.68 4.80
N PHE A 175 -3.35 12.70 3.65
CA PHE A 175 -2.24 11.82 3.30
C PHE A 175 -2.55 10.32 3.45
N GLY A 176 -3.80 9.93 3.31
CA GLY A 176 -4.29 8.57 3.54
C GLY A 176 -4.50 8.21 5.02
N MET A 177 -4.35 9.17 5.93
CA MET A 177 -4.62 8.99 7.36
C MET A 177 -6.10 9.26 7.65
N THR A 178 -6.83 8.21 8.00
CA THR A 178 -8.28 8.25 8.16
C THR A 178 -8.69 8.80 9.55
N ASN A 179 -9.67 9.69 9.56
CA ASN A 179 -10.38 10.15 10.75
C ASN A 179 -11.45 9.13 11.20
N PRO A 180 -12.02 9.25 12.42
CA PRO A 180 -13.04 8.32 12.94
C PRO A 180 -14.24 8.14 12.02
N GLU A 181 -14.70 9.23 11.39
CA GLU A 181 -15.83 9.22 10.47
C GLU A 181 -15.60 8.37 9.22
N GLY A 182 -14.36 8.24 8.74
CA GLY A 182 -14.02 7.34 7.64
C GLY A 182 -14.18 5.86 8.04
N TYR A 183 -13.71 5.48 9.24
CA TYR A 183 -13.90 4.13 9.75
C TYR A 183 -15.36 3.82 10.03
N ARG A 184 -16.13 4.77 10.57
CA ARG A 184 -17.58 4.61 10.78
C ARG A 184 -18.34 4.51 9.45
N LYS A 185 -17.94 5.29 8.42
CA LYS A 185 -18.46 5.15 7.05
C LYS A 185 -18.22 3.75 6.50
N ALA A 186 -17.01 3.23 6.62
CA ALA A 186 -16.65 1.89 6.18
C ALA A 186 -17.51 0.83 6.87
N LEU A 187 -17.65 0.87 8.21
CA LEU A 187 -18.49 -0.07 8.95
C LEU A 187 -19.96 0.01 8.55
N ARG A 188 -20.49 1.22 8.37
CA ARG A 188 -21.87 1.41 7.91
C ARG A 188 -22.11 0.75 6.55
N ALA A 189 -21.15 0.91 5.62
CA ALA A 189 -21.23 0.27 4.32
C ALA A 189 -21.09 -1.25 4.41
N MET A 190 -20.21 -1.79 5.25
CA MET A 190 -20.09 -3.24 5.49
C MET A 190 -21.36 -3.84 6.06
N LYS A 191 -22.02 -3.17 7.00
CA LYS A 191 -23.32 -3.63 7.53
C LYS A 191 -24.42 -3.61 6.47
N MET A 192 -24.39 -2.66 5.56
CA MET A 192 -25.30 -2.63 4.42
C MET A 192 -24.99 -3.79 3.46
N ALA A 193 -23.72 -4.03 3.15
CA ALA A 193 -23.29 -5.17 2.32
C ALA A 193 -23.74 -6.51 2.92
N GLU A 194 -23.57 -6.71 4.23
CA GLU A 194 -24.05 -7.90 4.96
C GLU A 194 -25.56 -8.10 4.79
N LYS A 195 -26.35 -7.03 4.96
CA LYS A 195 -27.81 -7.08 4.81
C LYS A 195 -28.24 -7.59 3.42
N PHE A 196 -27.48 -7.28 2.39
CA PHE A 196 -27.77 -7.66 1.00
C PHE A 196 -26.93 -8.84 0.50
N GLY A 197 -26.17 -9.50 1.38
CA GLY A 197 -25.34 -10.65 1.03
C GLY A 197 -24.19 -10.33 0.06
N ARG A 198 -23.69 -9.09 0.06
CA ARG A 198 -22.65 -8.64 -0.87
C ARG A 198 -21.26 -8.81 -0.27
N PRO A 199 -20.34 -9.50 -0.95
CA PRO A 199 -18.93 -9.62 -0.53
C PRO A 199 -18.25 -8.25 -0.40
N VAL A 200 -17.23 -8.20 0.45
CA VAL A 200 -16.45 -6.98 0.71
C VAL A 200 -15.01 -7.16 0.26
N PHE A 201 -14.52 -6.23 -0.54
CA PHE A 201 -13.10 -6.10 -0.89
C PHE A 201 -12.54 -4.86 -0.21
N THR A 202 -11.44 -5.00 0.53
CA THR A 202 -10.79 -3.85 1.17
C THR A 202 -9.36 -3.67 0.67
N PHE A 203 -8.96 -2.43 0.42
CA PHE A 203 -7.62 -2.05 -0.03
C PHE A 203 -6.95 -1.18 1.03
N VAL A 204 -5.80 -1.63 1.53
CA VAL A 204 -5.08 -0.96 2.60
C VAL A 204 -3.86 -0.26 2.05
N ASP A 205 -3.85 1.08 2.18
CA ASP A 205 -2.70 1.92 1.88
C ASP A 205 -2.70 3.19 2.75
N THR A 206 -2.22 3.06 3.97
CA THR A 206 -2.19 4.15 4.95
C THR A 206 -0.93 4.08 5.83
N PRO A 207 -0.31 5.21 6.16
CA PRO A 207 0.74 5.24 7.19
C PRO A 207 0.19 5.03 8.60
N GLY A 208 -1.14 5.14 8.80
CA GLY A 208 -1.81 4.99 10.09
C GLY A 208 -3.12 5.77 10.17
N ALA A 209 -3.80 5.67 11.29
CA ALA A 209 -4.96 6.50 11.58
C ALA A 209 -4.52 7.95 11.83
N TYR A 210 -5.40 8.93 11.55
CA TYR A 210 -5.09 10.35 11.80
C TYR A 210 -4.89 10.62 13.30
N PRO A 211 -3.72 11.16 13.70
CA PRO A 211 -3.34 11.25 15.13
C PRO A 211 -3.73 12.58 15.77
N GLY A 212 -4.53 13.42 15.11
CA GLY A 212 -4.86 14.75 15.61
C GLY A 212 -5.86 14.73 16.76
N LEU A 213 -5.80 15.76 17.63
CA LEU A 213 -6.68 15.92 18.79
C LEU A 213 -8.16 15.77 18.42
N GLY A 214 -8.59 16.42 17.34
CA GLY A 214 -9.98 16.31 16.87
C GLY A 214 -10.41 14.89 16.49
N ALA A 215 -9.50 14.02 16.08
CA ALA A 215 -9.81 12.61 15.85
C ALA A 215 -9.96 11.85 17.18
N GLU A 216 -9.12 12.13 18.17
CA GLU A 216 -9.25 11.54 19.51
C GLU A 216 -10.57 11.94 20.17
N GLU A 217 -10.94 13.23 20.14
CA GLU A 217 -12.20 13.75 20.66
C GLU A 217 -13.44 13.13 20.02
N ARG A 218 -13.34 12.74 18.73
CA ARG A 218 -14.41 12.07 17.99
C ARG A 218 -14.35 10.54 18.04
N GLY A 219 -13.48 9.97 18.88
CA GLY A 219 -13.43 8.54 19.18
C GLY A 219 -12.66 7.71 18.17
N GLN A 220 -11.42 8.11 17.80
CA GLN A 220 -10.57 7.38 16.86
C GLN A 220 -10.36 5.92 17.27
N ALA A 221 -9.98 5.70 18.52
CA ALA A 221 -9.74 4.36 19.05
C ALA A 221 -11.02 3.51 19.08
N GLU A 222 -12.17 4.11 19.43
CA GLU A 222 -13.48 3.43 19.43
C GLU A 222 -13.88 3.01 18.01
N ALA A 223 -13.75 3.90 17.03
CA ALA A 223 -14.12 3.63 15.65
C ALA A 223 -13.30 2.45 15.08
N ILE A 224 -11.99 2.42 15.35
CA ILE A 224 -11.10 1.33 14.95
C ILE A 224 -11.49 0.03 15.66
N ALA A 225 -11.58 0.03 16.99
CA ALA A 225 -11.90 -1.16 17.78
C ALA A 225 -13.26 -1.76 17.43
N ARG A 226 -14.25 -0.89 17.16
CA ARG A 226 -15.57 -1.31 16.72
C ARG A 226 -15.54 -2.01 15.36
N ASN A 227 -14.79 -1.47 14.41
CA ASN A 227 -14.60 -2.13 13.12
C ASN A 227 -14.00 -3.52 13.26
N LEU A 228 -12.92 -3.69 14.06
CA LEU A 228 -12.31 -4.99 14.33
C LEU A 228 -13.34 -5.99 14.88
N ARG A 229 -14.10 -5.57 15.89
CA ARG A 229 -15.12 -6.39 16.53
C ARG A 229 -16.25 -6.80 15.60
N GLU A 230 -16.71 -5.88 14.75
CA GLU A 230 -17.82 -6.12 13.85
C GLU A 230 -17.40 -6.93 12.63
N MET A 231 -16.24 -6.63 12.02
CA MET A 231 -15.74 -7.32 10.83
C MET A 231 -15.57 -8.84 11.06
N VAL A 232 -15.09 -9.25 12.24
CA VAL A 232 -14.92 -10.67 12.55
C VAL A 232 -16.25 -11.45 12.52
N ARG A 233 -17.41 -10.77 12.68
CA ARG A 233 -18.74 -11.35 12.78
C ARG A 233 -19.56 -11.25 11.50
N LEU A 234 -19.13 -10.47 10.50
CA LEU A 234 -19.89 -10.29 9.27
C LEU A 234 -20.12 -11.62 8.54
N GLY A 235 -21.38 -11.92 8.24
CA GLY A 235 -21.81 -13.16 7.57
C GLY A 235 -21.59 -13.15 6.04
N ILE A 236 -20.60 -12.45 5.56
CA ILE A 236 -20.27 -12.31 4.12
C ILE A 236 -18.76 -12.47 3.90
N PRO A 237 -18.31 -12.90 2.71
CA PRO A 237 -16.91 -12.95 2.37
C PRO A 237 -16.23 -11.57 2.45
N ILE A 238 -15.06 -11.53 3.06
CA ILE A 238 -14.21 -10.33 3.13
C ILE A 238 -12.82 -10.70 2.64
N ILE A 239 -12.32 -9.97 1.65
CA ILE A 239 -10.95 -10.08 1.14
C ILE A 239 -10.27 -8.74 1.31
N THR A 240 -9.16 -8.72 2.02
CA THR A 240 -8.31 -7.55 2.20
C THR A 240 -7.05 -7.69 1.36
N THR A 241 -6.62 -6.61 0.71
CA THR A 241 -5.31 -6.52 0.08
C THR A 241 -4.53 -5.33 0.63
N ILE A 242 -3.33 -5.58 1.12
CA ILE A 242 -2.38 -4.53 1.47
C ILE A 242 -1.68 -4.12 0.17
N THR A 243 -2.02 -2.93 -0.36
CA THR A 243 -1.55 -2.47 -1.67
C THR A 243 -0.34 -1.55 -1.62
N GLY A 244 -0.07 -0.96 -0.46
CA GLY A 244 1.06 -0.08 -0.21
C GLY A 244 1.50 -0.17 1.24
N GLU A 245 1.30 0.89 2.03
CA GLU A 245 1.57 0.88 3.47
C GLU A 245 0.38 0.33 4.25
N GLY A 246 0.60 -0.70 5.07
CA GLY A 246 -0.35 -1.17 6.06
C GLY A 246 0.04 -0.68 7.46
N GLY A 247 -0.24 0.59 7.78
CA GLY A 247 0.21 1.23 9.02
C GLY A 247 -0.75 1.03 10.19
N SER A 248 -0.30 0.32 11.24
CA SER A 248 -0.86 0.29 12.58
C SER A 248 -2.38 0.03 12.64
N GLY A 249 -3.06 0.61 13.63
CA GLY A 249 -4.51 0.54 13.81
C GLY A 249 -5.32 1.08 12.65
N GLY A 250 -4.77 2.03 11.89
CA GLY A 250 -5.40 2.56 10.67
C GLY A 250 -5.62 1.48 9.62
N ALA A 251 -4.61 0.67 9.39
CA ALA A 251 -4.70 -0.50 8.50
C ALA A 251 -5.63 -1.57 9.06
N LEU A 252 -5.47 -1.92 10.34
CA LEU A 252 -6.28 -2.96 10.98
C LEU A 252 -7.78 -2.68 10.92
N ALA A 253 -8.18 -1.41 11.00
CA ALA A 253 -9.59 -0.99 11.03
C ALA A 253 -10.41 -1.45 9.83
N ILE A 254 -9.77 -1.86 8.72
CA ILE A 254 -10.43 -2.43 7.54
C ILE A 254 -9.75 -3.72 7.04
N ALA A 255 -8.89 -4.35 7.87
CA ALA A 255 -8.07 -5.50 7.45
C ALA A 255 -8.47 -6.85 8.10
N VAL A 256 -9.53 -6.90 8.90
CA VAL A 256 -10.04 -8.17 9.46
C VAL A 256 -10.86 -8.89 8.40
N ALA A 257 -10.30 -9.93 7.78
CA ALA A 257 -10.87 -10.56 6.59
C ALA A 257 -10.68 -12.09 6.58
N ASP A 258 -11.46 -12.79 5.73
CA ASP A 258 -11.29 -14.22 5.48
C ASP A 258 -9.98 -14.52 4.76
N ARG A 259 -9.58 -13.62 3.86
CA ARG A 259 -8.28 -13.64 3.18
C ARG A 259 -7.63 -12.26 3.31
N VAL A 260 -6.40 -12.25 3.78
CA VAL A 260 -5.53 -11.07 3.81
C VAL A 260 -4.41 -11.30 2.80
N LEU A 261 -4.49 -10.60 1.68
CA LEU A 261 -3.50 -10.62 0.61
C LEU A 261 -2.57 -9.42 0.78
N MET A 262 -1.38 -9.52 0.22
CA MET A 262 -0.41 -8.45 0.28
C MET A 262 0.35 -8.37 -1.04
N MET A 263 0.45 -7.18 -1.63
CA MET A 263 1.30 -6.95 -2.80
C MET A 263 2.76 -7.19 -2.43
N GLU A 264 3.55 -7.71 -3.34
CA GLU A 264 4.94 -8.15 -3.13
C GLU A 264 5.84 -7.09 -2.49
N ASN A 265 5.70 -5.83 -2.91
CA ASN A 265 6.48 -4.70 -2.42
C ASN A 265 5.68 -3.78 -1.48
N ALA A 266 4.57 -4.25 -0.94
CA ALA A 266 3.87 -3.59 0.15
C ALA A 266 4.55 -3.88 1.50
N ILE A 267 4.19 -3.10 2.53
CA ILE A 267 4.61 -3.34 3.91
C ILE A 267 3.38 -3.37 4.84
N TYR A 268 3.46 -4.16 5.91
CA TYR A 268 2.42 -4.19 6.92
C TYR A 268 3.07 -4.26 8.30
N SER A 269 2.83 -3.25 9.14
CA SER A 269 3.51 -3.09 10.43
C SER A 269 2.67 -2.32 11.44
N VAL A 270 2.90 -2.62 12.72
CA VAL A 270 2.30 -1.88 13.84
C VAL A 270 2.84 -0.45 13.98
N ILE A 271 4.05 -0.18 13.50
CA ILE A 271 4.75 1.10 13.62
C ILE A 271 5.64 1.32 12.39
N SER A 272 5.90 2.57 12.01
CA SER A 272 6.88 2.84 10.96
C SER A 272 8.31 2.50 11.40
N PRO A 273 9.19 2.07 10.50
CA PRO A 273 10.59 1.80 10.82
C PRO A 273 11.31 2.99 11.48
N GLU A 274 11.03 4.22 11.05
CA GLU A 274 11.61 5.44 11.59
C GLU A 274 11.16 5.67 13.04
N ALA A 275 9.87 5.51 13.34
CA ALA A 275 9.35 5.66 14.69
C ALA A 275 9.86 4.52 15.61
N CYS A 276 9.94 3.30 15.12
CA CYS A 276 10.55 2.18 15.84
C CYS A 276 12.01 2.47 16.18
N ALA A 277 12.80 2.94 15.20
CA ALA A 277 14.20 3.30 15.42
C ALA A 277 14.36 4.41 16.47
N ALA A 278 13.51 5.45 16.40
CA ALA A 278 13.52 6.54 17.38
C ALA A 278 13.21 6.05 18.82
N ILE A 279 12.28 5.11 18.98
CA ILE A 279 11.92 4.55 20.29
C ILE A 279 13.02 3.61 20.80
N MET A 280 13.46 2.66 19.99
CA MET A 280 14.39 1.60 20.42
C MET A 280 15.82 2.08 20.60
N TRP A 281 16.28 2.96 19.72
CA TRP A 281 17.68 3.41 19.71
C TRP A 281 17.84 4.93 19.95
N ARG A 282 16.74 5.67 20.10
CA ARG A 282 16.72 7.15 20.17
C ARG A 282 17.43 7.80 18.95
N ASP A 283 17.38 7.11 17.82
CA ASP A 283 18.06 7.48 16.58
C ASP A 283 17.25 7.00 15.37
N SER A 284 16.53 7.90 14.72
CA SER A 284 15.69 7.60 13.55
C SER A 284 16.51 7.21 12.31
N THR A 285 17.82 7.45 12.28
CA THR A 285 18.68 7.05 11.17
C THR A 285 18.84 5.52 11.10
N LYS A 286 18.57 4.80 12.18
CA LYS A 286 18.60 3.32 12.23
C LYS A 286 17.32 2.65 11.68
N LYS A 287 16.59 3.36 10.84
CA LYS A 287 15.31 2.92 10.22
C LYS A 287 15.42 1.62 9.44
N GLU A 288 16.54 1.34 8.79
CA GLU A 288 16.80 0.12 8.04
C GLU A 288 16.91 -1.11 8.95
N LEU A 289 17.69 -0.96 10.02
CA LEU A 289 17.80 -1.98 11.05
C LEU A 289 16.43 -2.24 11.68
N ALA A 290 15.64 -1.19 11.91
CA ALA A 290 14.27 -1.30 12.39
C ALA A 290 13.36 -2.02 11.39
N ALA A 291 13.40 -1.69 10.10
CA ALA A 291 12.61 -2.33 9.06
C ALA A 291 12.88 -3.85 9.01
N GLN A 292 14.16 -4.23 9.06
CA GLN A 292 14.57 -5.62 9.08
C GLN A 292 14.09 -6.35 10.36
N ALA A 293 14.23 -5.72 11.53
CA ALA A 293 13.83 -6.29 12.81
C ALA A 293 12.32 -6.44 12.96
N LEU A 294 11.54 -5.50 12.40
CA LEU A 294 10.07 -5.50 12.44
C LEU A 294 9.42 -6.55 11.54
N LYS A 295 10.15 -7.16 10.60
CA LYS A 295 9.60 -8.18 9.69
C LYS A 295 8.39 -7.68 8.92
N VAL A 296 8.53 -6.54 8.23
CA VAL A 296 7.41 -5.80 7.61
C VAL A 296 7.05 -6.25 6.20
N THR A 297 7.89 -7.08 5.55
CA THR A 297 7.73 -7.43 4.14
C THR A 297 6.67 -8.51 3.93
N ALA A 298 6.11 -8.59 2.71
CA ALA A 298 5.14 -9.61 2.35
C ALA A 298 5.68 -11.04 2.60
N LYS A 299 6.96 -11.28 2.30
CA LYS A 299 7.61 -12.56 2.55
C LYS A 299 7.68 -12.88 4.05
N ASP A 300 8.17 -11.95 4.87
CA ASP A 300 8.24 -12.14 6.33
C ASP A 300 6.86 -12.47 6.92
N LEU A 301 5.82 -11.72 6.51
CA LEU A 301 4.47 -11.86 7.05
C LEU A 301 3.77 -13.14 6.55
N SER A 302 4.11 -13.61 5.36
CA SER A 302 3.66 -14.91 4.87
C SER A 302 4.31 -16.05 5.66
N GLU A 303 5.59 -15.98 5.93
CA GLU A 303 6.33 -16.96 6.77
C GLU A 303 5.80 -16.98 8.22
N LEU A 304 5.37 -15.82 8.74
CA LEU A 304 4.76 -15.70 10.08
C LEU A 304 3.26 -16.10 10.10
N GLY A 305 2.66 -16.40 8.95
CA GLY A 305 1.23 -16.72 8.86
C GLY A 305 0.30 -15.52 9.11
N CYS A 306 0.78 -14.30 8.96
CA CYS A 306 -0.01 -13.07 9.14
C CYS A 306 -0.80 -12.68 7.89
N VAL A 307 -0.36 -13.14 6.71
CA VAL A 307 -1.06 -12.96 5.43
C VAL A 307 -1.29 -14.31 4.74
N ASP A 308 -2.39 -14.41 4.00
CA ASP A 308 -2.84 -15.65 3.35
C ASP A 308 -2.27 -15.83 1.93
N GLY A 309 -1.71 -14.77 1.36
CA GLY A 309 -1.11 -14.83 0.03
C GLY A 309 -0.37 -13.55 -0.35
N ILE A 310 0.64 -13.73 -1.19
CA ILE A 310 1.39 -12.65 -1.81
C ILE A 310 0.88 -12.50 -3.24
N VAL A 311 0.61 -11.26 -3.65
CA VAL A 311 0.28 -10.91 -5.04
C VAL A 311 1.54 -10.35 -5.68
N GLU A 312 2.02 -11.01 -6.71
CA GLU A 312 3.18 -10.58 -7.48
C GLU A 312 2.94 -9.20 -8.11
N GLU A 313 4.01 -8.47 -8.32
CA GLU A 313 3.98 -7.17 -8.97
C GLU A 313 4.68 -7.24 -10.34
N PRO A 314 4.34 -6.32 -11.27
CA PRO A 314 5.09 -6.18 -12.51
C PRO A 314 6.58 -5.91 -12.26
N ASP A 315 7.41 -6.22 -13.23
CA ASP A 315 8.86 -6.01 -13.17
C ASP A 315 9.22 -4.59 -12.73
N GLY A 316 9.93 -4.49 -11.61
CA GLY A 316 10.31 -3.24 -10.95
C GLY A 316 9.22 -2.60 -10.07
N GLY A 317 8.07 -3.25 -9.89
CA GLY A 317 7.00 -2.85 -8.96
C GLY A 317 5.77 -2.23 -9.61
N ALA A 318 4.67 -2.19 -8.85
CA ALA A 318 3.36 -1.74 -9.31
C ALA A 318 3.33 -0.29 -9.83
N GLN A 319 4.24 0.58 -9.40
CA GLN A 319 4.38 1.97 -9.87
C GLN A 319 4.78 2.09 -11.33
N ASN A 320 5.39 1.04 -11.91
CA ASN A 320 5.85 1.05 -13.30
C ASN A 320 4.77 0.66 -14.30
N ASN A 321 3.81 -0.18 -13.88
CA ASN A 321 2.70 -0.61 -14.74
C ASN A 321 1.45 -0.89 -13.91
N HIS A 322 0.53 0.07 -13.88
CA HIS A 322 -0.74 -0.03 -13.15
C HIS A 322 -1.68 -1.07 -13.75
N GLU A 323 -1.66 -1.26 -15.07
CA GLU A 323 -2.53 -2.22 -15.76
C GLU A 323 -2.15 -3.65 -15.38
N ASP A 324 -0.87 -4.00 -15.48
CA ASP A 324 -0.40 -5.34 -15.11
C ASP A 324 -0.55 -5.58 -13.60
N ALA A 325 -0.27 -4.57 -12.76
CA ALA A 325 -0.49 -4.68 -11.31
C ALA A 325 -1.95 -4.96 -10.97
N ALA A 326 -2.89 -4.30 -11.64
CA ALA A 326 -4.32 -4.52 -11.46
C ALA A 326 -4.75 -5.89 -12.00
N ALA A 327 -4.23 -6.33 -13.14
CA ALA A 327 -4.53 -7.64 -13.71
C ALA A 327 -4.04 -8.79 -12.81
N LEU A 328 -2.83 -8.70 -12.26
CA LEU A 328 -2.31 -9.69 -11.31
C LEU A 328 -3.15 -9.74 -10.03
N LEU A 329 -3.56 -8.58 -9.52
CA LEU A 329 -4.43 -8.48 -8.36
C LEU A 329 -5.83 -9.05 -8.65
N ASP A 330 -6.43 -8.76 -9.80
CA ASP A 330 -7.73 -9.29 -10.22
C ASP A 330 -7.75 -10.81 -10.20
N VAL A 331 -6.74 -11.45 -10.80
CA VAL A 331 -6.59 -12.92 -10.80
C VAL A 331 -6.53 -13.48 -9.37
N ALA A 332 -5.76 -12.84 -8.49
CA ALA A 332 -5.65 -13.26 -7.10
C ALA A 332 -6.98 -13.10 -6.34
N LEU A 333 -7.66 -11.97 -6.51
CA LEU A 333 -8.97 -11.70 -5.90
C LEU A 333 -10.01 -12.71 -6.39
N GLN A 334 -10.08 -12.98 -7.69
CA GLN A 334 -11.04 -13.91 -8.28
C GLN A 334 -10.84 -15.33 -7.74
N ARG A 335 -9.58 -15.80 -7.62
CA ARG A 335 -9.28 -17.11 -7.06
C ARG A 335 -9.82 -17.23 -5.63
N HIS A 336 -9.42 -16.33 -4.74
CA HIS A 336 -9.84 -16.38 -3.34
C HIS A 336 -11.33 -16.13 -3.14
N TYR A 337 -11.93 -15.25 -3.92
CA TYR A 337 -13.36 -14.99 -3.88
C TYR A 337 -14.17 -16.24 -4.30
N SER A 338 -13.75 -16.93 -5.35
CA SER A 338 -14.39 -18.14 -5.83
C SER A 338 -14.38 -19.29 -4.80
N GLU A 339 -13.36 -19.35 -3.94
CA GLU A 339 -13.28 -20.28 -2.81
C GLU A 339 -14.28 -19.89 -1.71
N LEU A 340 -14.22 -18.63 -1.26
CA LEU A 340 -15.04 -18.13 -0.15
C LEU A 340 -16.55 -18.13 -0.47
N LYS A 341 -16.92 -17.86 -1.72
CA LYS A 341 -18.31 -17.83 -2.18
C LYS A 341 -19.01 -19.18 -2.01
N LYS A 342 -18.26 -20.29 -1.93
CA LYS A 342 -18.79 -21.65 -1.76
C LYS A 342 -19.02 -22.03 -0.30
N MET A 343 -18.45 -21.27 0.64
CA MET A 343 -18.52 -21.58 2.07
C MET A 343 -19.89 -21.21 2.65
N ALA A 344 -20.41 -22.04 3.53
CA ALA A 344 -21.59 -21.69 4.32
C ALA A 344 -21.24 -20.57 5.33
N VAL A 345 -22.19 -19.68 5.61
CA VAL A 345 -21.97 -18.52 6.49
C VAL A 345 -21.41 -18.90 7.88
N PRO A 346 -21.94 -19.93 8.57
CA PRO A 346 -21.37 -20.34 9.87
C PRO A 346 -19.91 -20.79 9.78
N GLU A 347 -19.56 -21.52 8.73
CA GLU A 347 -18.20 -21.99 8.46
C GLU A 347 -17.26 -20.82 8.15
N LEU A 348 -17.70 -19.88 7.31
CA LEU A 348 -16.95 -18.66 6.95
C LEU A 348 -16.58 -17.84 8.20
N VAL A 349 -17.57 -17.55 9.06
CA VAL A 349 -17.36 -16.78 10.30
C VAL A 349 -16.46 -17.53 11.28
N ALA A 350 -16.66 -18.84 11.46
CA ALA A 350 -15.85 -19.67 12.33
C ALA A 350 -14.40 -19.76 11.84
N SER A 351 -14.19 -19.93 10.54
CA SER A 351 -12.85 -19.96 9.92
C SER A 351 -12.11 -18.62 10.12
N ARG A 352 -12.79 -17.49 9.87
CA ARG A 352 -12.25 -16.16 10.11
C ARG A 352 -11.83 -15.97 11.56
N TYR A 353 -12.72 -16.29 12.51
CA TYR A 353 -12.43 -16.20 13.93
C TYR A 353 -11.21 -17.05 14.32
N ASN A 354 -11.18 -18.32 13.88
CA ASN A 354 -10.10 -19.24 14.22
C ASN A 354 -8.75 -18.79 13.63
N LYS A 355 -8.75 -18.21 12.42
CA LYS A 355 -7.54 -17.62 11.83
C LYS A 355 -6.91 -16.58 12.75
N PHE A 356 -7.65 -15.56 13.14
CA PHE A 356 -7.12 -14.50 14.02
C PHE A 356 -6.83 -15.00 15.43
N ARG A 357 -7.63 -15.95 15.94
CA ARG A 357 -7.40 -16.56 17.26
C ARG A 357 -6.08 -17.32 17.33
N ASN A 358 -5.67 -17.96 16.24
CA ASN A 358 -4.50 -18.85 16.17
C ASN A 358 -3.31 -18.20 15.44
N MET A 359 -3.34 -16.92 15.14
CA MET A 359 -2.32 -16.21 14.34
C MET A 359 -0.94 -16.13 15.04
N ALA A 360 -0.86 -16.31 16.34
CA ALA A 360 0.41 -16.27 17.08
C ALA A 360 0.95 -17.68 17.32
N GLN A 361 2.20 -17.92 16.91
CA GLN A 361 2.95 -19.12 17.30
C GLN A 361 3.76 -18.80 18.57
N PHE A 362 3.49 -19.55 19.65
CA PHE A 362 4.23 -19.44 20.91
C PHE A 362 5.18 -20.62 21.04
N PHE A 363 6.46 -20.34 21.20
CA PHE A 363 7.42 -21.33 21.66
C PHE A 363 7.46 -21.25 23.20
N ARG A 364 7.09 -22.32 23.88
CA ARG A 364 7.43 -22.46 25.31
C ARG A 364 8.90 -22.83 25.38
N VAL A 365 9.73 -21.95 25.90
CA VAL A 365 11.07 -22.32 26.36
C VAL A 365 10.82 -23.09 27.63
N GLU A 366 11.06 -24.41 27.61
CA GLU A 366 11.13 -25.22 28.83
C GLU A 366 12.32 -24.70 29.63
N ALA A 367 12.06 -24.31 30.90
CA ALA A 367 13.05 -23.75 31.83
C ALA A 367 14.04 -24.81 32.33
#